data_558ddbe7a8b6658fc16479625307371b
#
_entry.id   558ddbe7a8b6658fc16479625307371b
#
_cell.length_a   1.000
_cell.length_b   1.000
_cell.length_c   1.000
_cell.angle_alpha   90.00
_cell.angle_beta   90.00
_cell.angle_gamma   90.00
#
_symmetry.space_group_name_H-M   'P 1'
#
loop_
_entity.id
_entity.type
_entity.pdbx_description
1 polymer ?
#
loop_
_entity_poly.entity_id
_entity_poly.type
_entity_poly.pdbx_seq_one_letter_code
_entity_poly.pdbx_strand_id
1 'polypeptide(L)'
;MIKQLKKITEPQELDYEALRLEGIRLVQKLCGNIWTDFNPHDPGITILEQIVYALTDLGYKAGFDIETFLTQADGSINYAHEALYTREQVMQQFPVTVKDYERFFETKLGMERVDFHVDAPGIYSVRLWPAATCTESHESLLKRFATLWSDWRCLGEKVADVIIETENADPIRHQYDILFKIEEMATPDLPKGNHCNFLDFFPLIEQFPSIYRYGKSADELKKYLEPIEHIFMIFLQAMQDFADMFSIHALKTDFEHYNQILNQMLAMYGVEFPDALFLLMHETDEANERVPYHILLRAKVRYLRHLPELHLHRCGKWWKRRIEIMLGIATSHEEQFAQMHALDGVFIENGFGKIYIVWSIETPLTNSPKKRDGIEHFIRDELPAHLVPVFYWVTSDLSQEFYRSAESTQTAQEWLEKHENYVSETLWL
;
A
#
# COMPACT_ATOMS: atom_id res chain seq x y z
N MET A 1 -34.33 -3.35 38.66
CA MET A 1 -33.81 -2.12 38.03
C MET A 1 -33.87 -2.35 36.51
N ILE A 2 -34.95 -1.88 35.88
CA ILE A 2 -35.18 -2.07 34.43
C ILE A 2 -34.30 -1.06 33.73
N LYS A 3 -33.23 -1.50 33.02
CA LYS A 3 -32.47 -0.66 32.12
C LYS A 3 -33.44 -0.13 31.06
N GLN A 4 -33.71 1.17 31.07
CA GLN A 4 -34.38 1.82 29.95
C GLN A 4 -33.57 1.52 28.69
N LEU A 5 -34.19 0.81 27.75
CA LEU A 5 -33.69 0.65 26.39
C LEU A 5 -33.52 2.05 25.82
N LYS A 6 -32.30 2.42 25.49
CA LYS A 6 -32.00 3.64 24.74
C LYS A 6 -32.81 3.56 23.45
N LYS A 7 -33.72 4.50 23.26
CA LYS A 7 -34.47 4.63 22.00
C LYS A 7 -33.41 4.83 20.89
N ILE A 8 -33.14 3.77 20.12
CA ILE A 8 -32.31 3.85 18.93
C ILE A 8 -33.11 4.74 17.98
N THR A 9 -32.62 5.93 17.70
CA THR A 9 -33.20 6.79 16.67
C THR A 9 -32.84 6.11 15.36
N GLU A 10 -33.85 5.54 14.69
CA GLU A 10 -33.64 4.96 13.36
C GLU A 10 -33.13 6.05 12.42
N PRO A 11 -32.18 5.73 11.52
CA PRO A 11 -31.74 6.65 10.48
C PRO A 11 -32.96 7.15 9.69
N GLN A 12 -32.96 8.41 9.31
CA GLN A 12 -34.09 9.03 8.62
C GLN A 12 -34.45 8.33 7.30
N GLU A 13 -33.46 7.71 6.66
CA GLU A 13 -33.57 6.92 5.42
C GLU A 13 -34.36 5.63 5.59
N LEU A 14 -34.49 5.13 6.82
CA LEU A 14 -35.24 3.91 7.16
C LEU A 14 -36.64 4.21 7.74
N ASP A 15 -36.95 5.49 7.96
CA ASP A 15 -38.26 5.91 8.44
C ASP A 15 -39.24 6.05 7.28
N TYR A 16 -39.91 4.95 6.97
CA TYR A 16 -40.93 4.86 5.90
C TYR A 16 -42.01 5.93 6.05
N GLU A 17 -42.53 6.16 7.27
CA GLU A 17 -43.62 7.12 7.49
C GLU A 17 -43.15 8.56 7.27
N ALA A 18 -41.93 8.90 7.69
CA ALA A 18 -41.35 10.21 7.44
C ALA A 18 -41.16 10.46 5.95
N LEU A 19 -40.57 9.49 5.21
CA LEU A 19 -40.39 9.58 3.77
C LEU A 19 -41.73 9.67 3.02
N ARG A 20 -42.74 8.89 3.44
CA ARG A 20 -44.07 8.95 2.90
C ARG A 20 -44.71 10.33 3.07
N LEU A 21 -44.64 10.89 4.28
CA LEU A 21 -45.20 12.22 4.56
C LEU A 21 -44.44 13.30 3.76
N GLU A 22 -43.15 13.21 3.62
CA GLU A 22 -42.37 14.11 2.79
C GLU A 22 -42.76 14.00 1.30
N GLY A 23 -42.89 12.80 0.80
CA GLY A 23 -43.36 12.54 -0.55
C GLY A 23 -44.74 13.18 -0.82
N ILE A 24 -45.71 13.01 0.08
CA ILE A 24 -47.05 13.64 -0.03
C ILE A 24 -46.90 15.17 -0.04
N ARG A 25 -46.07 15.76 0.82
CA ARG A 25 -45.85 17.22 0.85
C ARG A 25 -45.24 17.73 -0.45
N LEU A 26 -44.31 16.99 -1.05
CA LEU A 26 -43.72 17.34 -2.33
C LEU A 26 -44.74 17.30 -3.46
N VAL A 27 -45.56 16.25 -3.52
CA VAL A 27 -46.63 16.13 -4.51
C VAL A 27 -47.66 17.26 -4.35
N GLN A 28 -48.06 17.57 -3.13
CA GLN A 28 -48.99 18.71 -2.84
C GLN A 28 -48.39 20.02 -3.34
N LYS A 29 -47.10 20.24 -3.13
CA LYS A 29 -46.41 21.48 -3.55
C LYS A 29 -46.31 21.56 -5.09
N LEU A 30 -46.07 20.46 -5.78
CA LEU A 30 -45.85 20.43 -7.21
C LEU A 30 -47.12 20.34 -8.03
N CYS A 31 -48.10 19.56 -7.59
CA CYS A 31 -49.27 19.16 -8.36
C CYS A 31 -50.58 19.37 -7.59
N GLY A 32 -50.61 20.05 -6.42
CA GLY A 32 -51.78 20.16 -5.58
C GLY A 32 -52.99 20.86 -6.20
N ASN A 33 -52.80 21.58 -7.32
CA ASN A 33 -53.92 22.19 -8.10
C ASN A 33 -54.63 21.17 -9.02
N ILE A 34 -53.95 20.04 -9.33
CA ILE A 34 -54.44 19.03 -10.26
C ILE A 34 -54.82 17.75 -9.49
N TRP A 35 -53.97 17.36 -8.57
CA TRP A 35 -54.12 16.21 -7.71
C TRP A 35 -54.47 16.63 -6.30
N THR A 36 -55.73 16.40 -5.90
CA THR A 36 -56.30 16.88 -4.66
C THR A 36 -56.65 15.80 -3.64
N ASP A 37 -56.69 14.54 -4.08
CA ASP A 37 -56.96 13.38 -3.21
C ASP A 37 -55.64 12.71 -2.78
N PHE A 38 -55.33 12.76 -1.48
CA PHE A 38 -54.13 12.16 -0.88
C PHE A 38 -54.49 11.02 0.09
N ASN A 39 -55.69 10.43 -0.07
CA ASN A 39 -56.12 9.31 0.73
C ASN A 39 -55.44 8.00 0.31
N PRO A 40 -55.35 7.00 1.20
CA PRO A 40 -54.75 5.69 0.88
C PRO A 40 -55.45 4.93 -0.26
N HIS A 41 -56.63 5.35 -0.67
CA HIS A 41 -57.39 4.74 -1.76
C HIS A 41 -57.04 5.30 -3.15
N ASP A 42 -56.26 6.40 -3.16
CA ASP A 42 -55.84 7.01 -4.43
C ASP A 42 -54.75 6.19 -5.09
N PRO A 43 -54.84 5.85 -6.38
CA PRO A 43 -53.84 5.06 -7.10
C PRO A 43 -52.46 5.74 -7.10
N GLY A 44 -52.42 7.09 -7.14
CA GLY A 44 -51.18 7.83 -7.10
C GLY A 44 -50.45 7.71 -5.74
N ILE A 45 -51.22 7.66 -4.64
CA ILE A 45 -50.67 7.42 -3.31
C ILE A 45 -50.10 6.00 -3.21
N THR A 46 -50.83 5.01 -3.81
CA THR A 46 -50.27 3.63 -3.87
C THR A 46 -48.95 3.57 -4.63
N ILE A 47 -48.81 4.32 -5.74
CA ILE A 47 -47.52 4.40 -6.48
C ILE A 47 -46.47 5.05 -5.62
N LEU A 48 -46.75 6.17 -4.94
CA LEU A 48 -45.85 6.86 -4.04
C LEU A 48 -45.35 5.93 -2.92
N GLU A 49 -46.26 5.18 -2.32
CA GLU A 49 -45.94 4.23 -1.23
C GLU A 49 -45.00 3.12 -1.69
N GLN A 50 -45.17 2.60 -2.91
CA GLN A 50 -44.21 1.61 -3.45
C GLN A 50 -42.82 2.20 -3.74
N ILE A 51 -42.77 3.45 -4.23
CA ILE A 51 -41.49 4.15 -4.43
C ILE A 51 -40.80 4.39 -3.09
N VAL A 52 -41.53 4.84 -2.08
CA VAL A 52 -40.98 5.05 -0.72
C VAL A 52 -40.50 3.74 -0.12
N TYR A 53 -41.21 2.65 -0.32
CA TYR A 53 -40.76 1.32 0.13
C TYR A 53 -39.43 0.92 -0.54
N ALA A 54 -39.29 1.11 -1.85
CA ALA A 54 -38.08 0.82 -2.57
C ALA A 54 -36.91 1.74 -2.13
N LEU A 55 -37.17 3.02 -1.80
CA LEU A 55 -36.19 3.92 -1.20
C LEU A 55 -35.71 3.43 0.17
N THR A 56 -36.64 2.92 0.99
CA THR A 56 -36.29 2.37 2.30
C THR A 56 -35.42 1.12 2.18
N ASP A 57 -35.71 0.22 1.22
CA ASP A 57 -34.89 -0.96 0.90
C ASP A 57 -33.50 -0.56 0.42
N LEU A 58 -33.40 0.46 -0.44
CA LEU A 58 -32.12 1.00 -0.90
C LEU A 58 -31.31 1.58 0.27
N GLY A 59 -31.96 2.36 1.15
CA GLY A 59 -31.32 2.90 2.36
C GLY A 59 -30.82 1.80 3.30
N TYR A 60 -31.61 0.73 3.46
CA TYR A 60 -31.21 -0.44 4.24
C TYR A 60 -29.95 -1.11 3.66
N LYS A 61 -29.90 -1.35 2.37
CA LYS A 61 -28.74 -1.94 1.68
C LYS A 61 -27.51 -1.03 1.75
N ALA A 62 -27.69 0.28 1.63
CA ALA A 62 -26.62 1.26 1.75
C ALA A 62 -26.00 1.33 3.16
N GLY A 63 -26.75 0.93 4.18
CA GLY A 63 -26.32 0.89 5.57
C GLY A 63 -25.57 -0.37 5.98
N PHE A 64 -25.27 -1.28 5.05
CA PHE A 64 -24.50 -2.48 5.36
C PHE A 64 -23.04 -2.13 5.71
N ASP A 65 -22.42 -2.98 6.54
CA ASP A 65 -21.02 -2.83 6.90
C ASP A 65 -20.11 -3.01 5.67
N ILE A 66 -18.96 -2.34 5.67
CA ILE A 66 -18.03 -2.33 4.53
C ILE A 66 -17.55 -3.75 4.17
N GLU A 67 -17.47 -4.62 5.16
CA GLU A 67 -17.13 -6.03 4.97
C GLU A 67 -18.13 -6.73 4.04
N THR A 68 -19.42 -6.38 4.11
CA THR A 68 -20.45 -6.94 3.24
C THR A 68 -20.23 -6.54 1.77
N PHE A 69 -19.79 -5.29 1.53
CA PHE A 69 -19.48 -4.81 0.18
C PHE A 69 -18.20 -5.44 -0.39
N LEU A 70 -17.25 -5.81 0.46
CA LEU A 70 -15.98 -6.42 0.06
C LEU A 70 -16.04 -7.95 -0.02
N THR A 71 -17.12 -8.56 0.47
CA THR A 71 -17.25 -10.02 0.53
C THR A 71 -17.56 -10.60 -0.83
N GLN A 72 -16.72 -11.52 -1.29
CA GLN A 72 -16.90 -12.24 -2.56
C GLN A 72 -18.01 -13.30 -2.47
N ALA A 73 -18.40 -13.86 -3.62
CA ALA A 73 -19.47 -14.86 -3.71
C ALA A 73 -19.18 -16.15 -2.91
N ASP A 74 -17.91 -16.43 -2.62
CA ASP A 74 -17.48 -17.56 -1.79
C ASP A 74 -17.53 -17.26 -0.28
N GLY A 75 -17.93 -16.04 0.12
CA GLY A 75 -17.98 -15.58 1.50
C GLY A 75 -16.64 -15.12 2.08
N SER A 76 -15.59 -15.06 1.26
CA SER A 76 -14.27 -14.58 1.67
C SER A 76 -14.04 -13.11 1.32
N ILE A 77 -13.13 -12.46 2.05
CA ILE A 77 -12.56 -11.16 1.70
C ILE A 77 -11.08 -11.36 1.44
N ASN A 78 -10.60 -11.03 0.24
CA ASN A 78 -9.20 -11.16 -0.10
C ASN A 78 -8.42 -9.88 0.23
N TYR A 79 -8.15 -9.65 1.50
CA TYR A 79 -7.47 -8.46 2.00
C TYR A 79 -6.13 -8.19 1.32
N ALA A 80 -5.30 -9.22 1.16
CA ALA A 80 -3.96 -9.07 0.57
C ALA A 80 -4.03 -8.70 -0.93
N HIS A 81 -5.01 -9.24 -1.64
CA HIS A 81 -5.23 -8.94 -3.05
C HIS A 81 -5.62 -7.47 -3.27
N GLU A 82 -6.41 -6.91 -2.34
CA GLU A 82 -6.84 -5.51 -2.37
C GLU A 82 -5.85 -4.56 -1.66
N ALA A 83 -4.67 -5.05 -1.31
CA ALA A 83 -3.64 -4.30 -0.57
C ALA A 83 -4.17 -3.69 0.75
N LEU A 84 -5.09 -4.38 1.40
CA LEU A 84 -5.59 -4.06 2.72
C LEU A 84 -4.79 -4.85 3.75
N TYR A 85 -3.89 -4.17 4.44
CA TYR A 85 -2.98 -4.78 5.40
C TYR A 85 -3.33 -4.41 6.83
N THR A 86 -3.15 -5.35 7.74
CA THR A 86 -3.28 -5.07 9.17
C THR A 86 -2.12 -4.20 9.66
N ARG A 87 -2.32 -3.55 10.80
CA ARG A 87 -1.26 -2.78 11.45
C ARG A 87 0.00 -3.61 11.67
N GLU A 88 -0.16 -4.86 12.06
CA GLU A 88 0.91 -5.81 12.35
C GLU A 88 1.72 -6.14 11.08
N GLN A 89 1.04 -6.28 9.96
CA GLN A 89 1.70 -6.54 8.66
C GLN A 89 2.49 -5.33 8.17
N VAL A 90 1.96 -4.11 8.38
CA VAL A 90 2.62 -2.87 7.93
C VAL A 90 3.74 -2.45 8.89
N MET A 91 3.48 -2.56 10.20
CA MET A 91 4.45 -2.18 11.24
C MET A 91 5.31 -3.37 11.69
N GLN A 92 5.79 -4.17 10.74
CA GLN A 92 6.71 -5.25 11.05
C GLN A 92 7.90 -4.73 11.85
N GLN A 93 8.20 -5.41 12.95
CA GLN A 93 9.37 -5.07 13.76
C GLN A 93 10.62 -5.57 13.05
N PHE A 94 11.55 -4.67 12.85
CA PHE A 94 12.90 -5.00 12.38
C PHE A 94 13.91 -4.58 13.43
N PRO A 95 15.09 -5.23 13.49
CA PRO A 95 16.08 -4.92 14.48
C PRO A 95 16.63 -3.50 14.26
N VAL A 96 16.66 -2.70 15.32
CA VAL A 96 17.16 -1.31 15.32
C VAL A 96 18.29 -1.13 16.33
N THR A 97 18.14 -1.77 17.49
CA THR A 97 19.16 -1.69 18.56
C THR A 97 20.09 -2.89 18.49
N VAL A 98 21.26 -2.76 19.10
CA VAL A 98 22.22 -3.86 19.25
C VAL A 98 21.54 -5.13 19.81
N LYS A 99 20.70 -4.97 20.83
CA LYS A 99 19.98 -6.08 21.42
C LYS A 99 18.94 -6.72 20.48
N ASP A 100 18.31 -5.92 19.63
CA ASP A 100 17.39 -6.44 18.63
C ASP A 100 18.15 -7.27 17.59
N TYR A 101 19.33 -6.81 17.15
CA TYR A 101 20.20 -7.58 16.27
C TYR A 101 20.64 -8.89 16.91
N GLU A 102 21.14 -8.86 18.16
CA GLU A 102 21.54 -10.07 18.88
C GLU A 102 20.40 -11.12 18.85
N ARG A 103 19.21 -10.76 19.30
CA ARG A 103 18.04 -11.66 19.33
C ARG A 103 17.59 -12.13 17.94
N PHE A 104 17.56 -11.21 16.98
CA PHE A 104 17.16 -11.52 15.62
C PHE A 104 18.09 -12.59 15.02
N PHE A 105 19.40 -12.39 15.16
CA PHE A 105 20.38 -13.33 14.61
C PHE A 105 20.44 -14.64 15.39
N GLU A 106 20.29 -14.62 16.71
CA GLU A 106 20.12 -15.86 17.53
C GLU A 106 18.96 -16.72 16.98
N THR A 107 17.81 -16.09 16.79
CA THR A 107 16.61 -16.80 16.33
C THR A 107 16.73 -17.27 14.88
N LYS A 108 17.16 -16.39 13.96
CA LYS A 108 17.20 -16.68 12.53
C LYS A 108 18.32 -17.64 12.12
N LEU A 109 19.44 -17.60 12.79
CA LEU A 109 20.58 -18.48 12.54
C LEU A 109 20.56 -19.75 13.39
N GLY A 110 19.73 -19.80 14.44
CA GLY A 110 19.72 -20.91 15.41
C GLY A 110 21.00 -20.96 16.25
N MET A 111 21.51 -19.78 16.64
CA MET A 111 22.69 -19.64 17.47
C MET A 111 22.32 -19.78 18.95
N GLU A 112 23.27 -20.24 19.77
CA GLU A 112 23.12 -20.22 21.21
C GLU A 112 23.23 -18.79 21.74
N ARG A 113 24.14 -18.00 21.12
CA ARG A 113 24.37 -16.61 21.46
C ARG A 113 24.95 -15.86 20.28
N VAL A 114 24.58 -14.58 20.17
CA VAL A 114 25.16 -13.60 19.24
C VAL A 114 25.46 -12.33 20.02
N ASP A 115 26.69 -11.81 19.93
CA ASP A 115 27.09 -10.54 20.52
C ASP A 115 27.49 -9.55 19.44
N PHE A 116 26.93 -8.35 19.51
CA PHE A 116 27.30 -7.21 18.69
C PHE A 116 28.08 -6.19 19.54
N HIS A 117 29.35 -6.01 19.25
CA HIS A 117 30.16 -4.96 19.84
C HIS A 117 30.21 -3.73 18.94
N VAL A 118 29.97 -2.54 19.49
CA VAL A 118 30.01 -1.26 18.76
C VAL A 118 31.41 -0.75 18.73
N ASP A 119 32.10 -0.81 17.59
CA ASP A 119 33.46 -0.29 17.41
C ASP A 119 33.44 1.22 17.14
N ALA A 120 32.46 1.66 16.34
CA ALA A 120 32.18 3.07 16.07
C ALA A 120 30.67 3.21 15.71
N PRO A 121 30.11 4.42 15.67
CA PRO A 121 28.72 4.62 15.26
C PRO A 121 28.40 3.94 13.92
N GLY A 122 27.52 2.94 13.96
CA GLY A 122 27.13 2.14 12.79
C GLY A 122 28.14 1.08 12.34
N ILE A 123 29.25 0.87 13.09
CA ILE A 123 30.22 -0.18 12.79
C ILE A 123 30.24 -1.19 13.94
N TYR A 124 30.09 -2.45 13.61
CA TYR A 124 29.97 -3.54 14.57
C TYR A 124 31.00 -4.63 14.32
N SER A 125 31.52 -5.22 15.41
CA SER A 125 32.19 -6.51 15.42
C SER A 125 31.25 -7.55 16.01
N VAL A 126 31.11 -8.70 15.37
CA VAL A 126 30.12 -9.71 15.75
C VAL A 126 30.77 -11.00 16.17
N ARG A 127 30.31 -11.57 17.29
CA ARG A 127 30.73 -12.90 17.75
C ARG A 127 29.54 -13.84 17.73
N LEU A 128 29.71 -15.02 17.15
CA LEU A 128 28.68 -16.03 16.97
C LEU A 128 29.05 -17.29 17.77
N TRP A 129 28.14 -17.76 18.62
CA TRP A 129 28.26 -19.03 19.33
C TRP A 129 27.25 -20.01 18.76
N PRO A 130 27.66 -20.98 17.91
CA PRO A 130 26.75 -21.97 17.37
C PRO A 130 26.16 -22.84 18.46
N ALA A 131 24.85 -23.13 18.37
CA ALA A 131 24.22 -24.10 19.27
C ALA A 131 24.82 -25.50 19.08
N ALA A 132 24.84 -26.32 20.13
CA ALA A 132 25.38 -27.67 20.10
C ALA A 132 24.72 -28.58 19.02
N THR A 133 23.52 -28.21 18.60
CA THR A 133 22.76 -28.88 17.51
C THR A 133 23.16 -28.43 16.11
N CYS A 134 23.97 -27.38 15.97
CA CYS A 134 24.38 -26.84 14.70
C CYS A 134 25.43 -27.72 14.04
N THR A 135 25.09 -28.31 12.89
CA THR A 135 25.98 -29.17 12.08
C THR A 135 26.55 -28.47 10.86
N GLU A 136 26.26 -27.17 10.68
CA GLU A 136 26.71 -26.40 9.54
C GLU A 136 28.20 -26.08 9.60
N SER A 137 28.83 -25.96 8.44
CA SER A 137 30.24 -25.49 8.38
C SER A 137 30.30 -23.98 8.69
N HIS A 138 31.43 -23.55 9.26
CA HIS A 138 31.69 -22.12 9.55
C HIS A 138 31.51 -21.23 8.32
N GLU A 139 31.93 -21.71 7.14
CA GLU A 139 31.77 -20.94 5.89
C GLU A 139 30.31 -20.76 5.49
N SER A 140 29.47 -21.79 5.69
CA SER A 140 28.02 -21.72 5.44
C SER A 140 27.33 -20.74 6.38
N LEU A 141 27.70 -20.77 7.67
CA LEU A 141 27.19 -19.86 8.68
C LEU A 141 27.54 -18.39 8.37
N LEU A 142 28.79 -18.13 7.98
CA LEU A 142 29.22 -16.76 7.59
C LEU A 142 28.44 -16.27 6.36
N LYS A 143 28.21 -17.12 5.36
CA LYS A 143 27.41 -16.76 4.19
C LYS A 143 25.95 -16.47 4.57
N ARG A 144 25.35 -17.28 5.42
CA ARG A 144 23.97 -17.03 5.92
C ARG A 144 23.90 -15.75 6.72
N PHE A 145 24.84 -15.51 7.62
CA PHE A 145 24.94 -14.26 8.35
C PHE A 145 25.06 -13.06 7.41
N ALA A 146 25.98 -13.08 6.45
CA ALA A 146 26.18 -12.00 5.50
C ALA A 146 24.91 -11.70 4.67
N THR A 147 24.18 -12.73 4.25
CA THR A 147 22.91 -12.56 3.52
C THR A 147 21.85 -11.93 4.40
N LEU A 148 21.65 -12.45 5.61
CA LEU A 148 20.69 -11.88 6.57
C LEU A 148 21.07 -10.46 7.00
N TRP A 149 22.34 -10.21 7.23
CA TRP A 149 22.83 -8.87 7.53
C TRP A 149 22.52 -7.88 6.40
N SER A 150 22.83 -8.23 5.16
CA SER A 150 22.54 -7.40 3.99
C SER A 150 21.05 -7.05 3.86
N ASP A 151 20.17 -8.01 4.19
CA ASP A 151 18.73 -7.84 4.07
C ASP A 151 18.10 -7.02 5.20
N TRP A 152 18.66 -7.09 6.42
CA TRP A 152 18.01 -6.56 7.63
C TRP A 152 18.77 -5.45 8.34
N ARG A 153 20.02 -5.15 7.97
CA ARG A 153 20.76 -4.01 8.54
C ARG A 153 20.10 -2.68 8.19
N CYS A 154 20.21 -1.73 9.09
CA CYS A 154 19.85 -0.36 8.77
C CYS A 154 20.83 0.27 7.77
N LEU A 155 20.34 1.25 7.02
CA LEU A 155 21.17 2.03 6.11
C LEU A 155 22.31 2.71 6.87
N GLY A 156 23.52 2.64 6.32
CA GLY A 156 24.71 3.21 6.91
C GLY A 156 25.43 2.31 7.91
N GLU A 157 24.89 1.15 8.28
CA GLU A 157 25.51 0.22 9.20
C GLU A 157 26.42 -0.79 8.48
N LYS A 158 27.48 -1.20 9.16
CA LYS A 158 28.50 -2.14 8.65
C LYS A 158 28.97 -3.09 9.75
N VAL A 159 29.21 -4.34 9.37
CA VAL A 159 29.99 -5.29 10.18
C VAL A 159 31.44 -5.28 9.70
N ALA A 160 32.37 -4.98 10.60
CA ALA A 160 33.79 -4.95 10.33
C ALA A 160 34.40 -6.35 10.36
N ASP A 161 34.01 -7.16 11.35
CA ASP A 161 34.50 -8.51 11.54
C ASP A 161 33.44 -9.43 12.12
N VAL A 162 33.49 -10.76 11.76
CA VAL A 162 32.62 -11.79 12.29
C VAL A 162 33.46 -12.97 12.76
N ILE A 163 33.41 -13.24 14.05
CA ILE A 163 34.20 -14.31 14.68
C ILE A 163 33.21 -15.41 15.13
N ILE A 164 33.52 -16.65 14.78
CA ILE A 164 32.78 -17.82 15.29
C ILE A 164 33.57 -18.39 16.47
N GLU A 165 32.94 -18.34 17.65
CA GLU A 165 33.52 -18.85 18.87
C GLU A 165 33.19 -20.35 19.04
N THR A 166 34.21 -21.09 19.51
CA THR A 166 34.07 -22.54 19.76
C THR A 166 33.94 -22.89 21.24
N GLU A 167 34.19 -21.91 22.12
CA GLU A 167 34.04 -22.07 23.56
C GLU A 167 32.58 -21.87 23.96
N ASN A 168 32.13 -22.58 25.01
CA ASN A 168 30.75 -22.46 25.50
C ASN A 168 30.44 -21.01 25.90
N ALA A 169 29.27 -20.52 25.51
CA ALA A 169 28.79 -19.20 25.89
C ALA A 169 28.62 -19.12 27.42
N ASP A 170 28.99 -17.98 27.99
CA ASP A 170 28.94 -17.75 29.44
C ASP A 170 27.46 -17.69 29.89
N PRO A 171 26.98 -18.52 30.85
CA PRO A 171 25.55 -18.67 31.16
C PRO A 171 24.92 -17.46 31.86
N ILE A 172 25.68 -16.42 32.20
CA ILE A 172 25.21 -15.33 33.08
C ILE A 172 24.20 -14.38 32.43
N ARG A 173 24.04 -14.35 31.10
CA ARG A 173 23.18 -13.37 30.42
C ARG A 173 21.70 -13.72 30.33
N HIS A 174 21.30 -14.95 30.58
CA HIS A 174 19.88 -15.37 30.44
C HIS A 174 18.92 -14.82 31.52
N GLN A 175 19.42 -14.14 32.54
CA GLN A 175 18.60 -13.69 33.68
C GLN A 175 17.77 -12.43 33.43
N TYR A 176 17.99 -11.71 32.30
CA TYR A 176 17.26 -10.48 31.95
C TYR A 176 16.30 -10.60 30.75
N ASP A 177 16.09 -11.81 30.25
CA ASP A 177 15.34 -12.06 29.00
C ASP A 177 13.81 -12.13 29.13
N ILE A 178 13.25 -11.60 30.23
CA ILE A 178 11.81 -11.77 30.48
C ILE A 178 10.93 -10.77 29.70
N LEU A 179 11.46 -9.76 29.02
CA LEU A 179 10.62 -8.63 28.57
C LEU A 179 10.29 -8.56 27.08
N PHE A 180 10.89 -9.34 26.22
CA PHE A 180 10.53 -9.34 24.79
C PHE A 180 10.56 -10.76 24.22
N LYS A 181 9.49 -11.50 24.41
CA LYS A 181 9.14 -12.55 23.45
C LYS A 181 8.79 -11.81 22.14
N ILE A 182 9.49 -12.13 21.06
CA ILE A 182 8.92 -11.98 19.74
C ILE A 182 7.80 -13.03 19.72
N GLU A 183 6.64 -12.68 20.27
CA GLU A 183 5.44 -13.46 20.02
C GLU A 183 5.28 -13.36 18.50
N GLU A 184 5.29 -14.50 17.83
CA GLU A 184 4.67 -14.59 16.51
C GLU A 184 3.28 -14.03 16.75
N MET A 185 3.07 -12.78 16.32
CA MET A 185 1.81 -12.09 16.51
C MET A 185 0.79 -12.96 15.79
N ALA A 186 -0.10 -13.56 16.57
CA ALA A 186 -1.19 -14.34 16.02
C ALA A 186 -1.84 -13.50 14.93
N THR A 187 -1.96 -14.05 13.73
CA THR A 187 -2.67 -13.36 12.65
C THR A 187 -4.03 -12.97 13.19
N PRO A 188 -4.35 -11.66 13.23
CA PRO A 188 -5.62 -11.22 13.79
C PRO A 188 -6.74 -11.92 13.03
N ASP A 189 -7.80 -12.32 13.75
CA ASP A 189 -9.01 -12.83 13.12
C ASP A 189 -9.64 -11.66 12.34
N LEU A 190 -9.41 -11.65 11.02
CA LEU A 190 -9.85 -10.59 10.16
C LEU A 190 -11.38 -10.64 10.02
N PRO A 191 -12.06 -9.50 9.98
CA PRO A 191 -13.50 -9.44 9.76
C PRO A 191 -13.92 -10.25 8.54
N LYS A 192 -15.04 -10.94 8.67
CA LYS A 192 -15.72 -11.67 7.59
C LYS A 192 -17.08 -11.05 7.39
N GLY A 193 -17.43 -10.78 6.14
CA GLY A 193 -18.75 -10.28 5.81
C GLY A 193 -19.67 -11.40 5.34
N ASN A 194 -20.92 -11.01 5.05
CA ASN A 194 -21.88 -11.87 4.38
C ASN A 194 -22.00 -11.39 2.93
N HIS A 195 -21.86 -12.31 1.99
CA HIS A 195 -22.08 -11.95 0.58
C HIS A 195 -23.52 -11.49 0.37
N CYS A 196 -23.69 -10.33 -0.24
CA CYS A 196 -24.99 -9.79 -0.65
C CYS A 196 -24.99 -9.55 -2.16
N ASN A 197 -26.02 -10.06 -2.84
CA ASN A 197 -26.27 -9.70 -4.23
C ASN A 197 -27.12 -8.43 -4.27
N PHE A 198 -26.50 -7.28 -4.44
CA PHE A 198 -27.20 -5.98 -4.46
C PHE A 198 -28.14 -5.84 -5.66
N LEU A 199 -27.89 -6.57 -6.76
CA LEU A 199 -28.70 -6.54 -7.96
C LEU A 199 -30.01 -7.37 -7.85
N ASP A 200 -30.21 -8.06 -6.72
CA ASP A 200 -31.46 -8.76 -6.43
C ASP A 200 -32.53 -7.72 -6.07
N PHE A 201 -33.18 -7.23 -7.11
CA PHE A 201 -34.19 -6.18 -7.03
C PHE A 201 -35.51 -6.70 -7.62
N PHE A 202 -36.57 -6.64 -6.83
CA PHE A 202 -37.91 -6.94 -7.31
C PHE A 202 -38.46 -5.74 -8.08
N PRO A 203 -38.92 -5.93 -9.35
CA PRO A 203 -39.55 -4.88 -10.11
C PRO A 203 -40.71 -4.24 -9.31
N LEU A 204 -40.82 -2.91 -9.34
CA LEU A 204 -41.82 -2.19 -8.55
C LEU A 204 -43.23 -2.70 -8.85
N ILE A 205 -43.52 -3.03 -10.11
CA ILE A 205 -44.85 -3.54 -10.52
C ILE A 205 -45.21 -4.84 -9.81
N GLU A 206 -44.27 -5.69 -9.44
CA GLU A 206 -44.51 -6.94 -8.73
C GLU A 206 -44.88 -6.74 -7.27
N GLN A 207 -44.55 -5.58 -6.71
CA GLN A 207 -44.87 -5.21 -5.34
C GLN A 207 -46.29 -4.64 -5.21
N PHE A 208 -46.90 -4.27 -6.32
CA PHE A 208 -48.26 -3.76 -6.32
C PHE A 208 -49.30 -4.87 -6.07
N PRO A 209 -50.48 -4.52 -5.53
CA PRO A 209 -51.61 -5.43 -5.46
C PRO A 209 -51.94 -6.04 -6.82
N SER A 210 -52.49 -7.26 -6.83
CA SER A 210 -52.76 -8.03 -8.07
C SER A 210 -53.58 -7.29 -9.11
N ILE A 211 -54.46 -6.38 -8.69
CA ILE A 211 -55.28 -5.57 -9.56
C ILE A 211 -54.48 -4.66 -10.51
N TYR A 212 -53.29 -4.27 -10.11
CA TYR A 212 -52.39 -3.44 -10.91
C TYR A 212 -51.42 -4.23 -11.80
N ARG A 213 -51.32 -5.55 -11.60
CA ARG A 213 -50.32 -6.38 -12.29
C ARG A 213 -50.82 -6.97 -13.60
N TYR A 214 -52.12 -6.95 -13.85
CA TYR A 214 -52.74 -7.62 -15.02
C TYR A 214 -53.55 -6.66 -15.85
N GLY A 215 -53.49 -6.84 -17.19
CA GLY A 215 -54.27 -6.09 -18.18
C GLY A 215 -53.47 -4.96 -18.87
N LYS A 216 -54.12 -4.28 -19.81
CA LYS A 216 -53.50 -3.22 -20.60
C LYS A 216 -52.98 -2.08 -19.74
N SER A 217 -53.65 -1.74 -18.65
CA SER A 217 -53.23 -0.70 -17.71
C SER A 217 -51.97 -1.06 -16.94
N ALA A 218 -51.69 -2.36 -16.76
CA ALA A 218 -50.45 -2.82 -16.14
C ALA A 218 -49.24 -2.55 -17.02
N ASP A 219 -49.34 -2.69 -18.32
CA ASP A 219 -48.25 -2.40 -19.28
C ASP A 219 -47.95 -0.88 -19.32
N GLU A 220 -48.96 -0.05 -19.19
CA GLU A 220 -48.81 1.40 -19.13
C GLU A 220 -48.14 1.83 -17.79
N LEU A 221 -48.58 1.25 -16.68
CA LEU A 221 -47.99 1.50 -15.36
C LEU A 221 -46.53 1.05 -15.33
N LYS A 222 -46.22 -0.12 -15.89
CA LYS A 222 -44.86 -0.63 -16.00
C LYS A 222 -43.93 0.36 -16.73
N LYS A 223 -44.38 0.85 -17.89
CA LYS A 223 -43.63 1.87 -18.65
C LYS A 223 -43.47 3.17 -17.89
N TYR A 224 -44.42 3.54 -17.05
CA TYR A 224 -44.33 4.72 -16.20
C TYR A 224 -43.32 4.54 -15.05
N LEU A 225 -43.23 3.34 -14.49
CA LEU A 225 -42.29 3.00 -13.41
C LEU A 225 -40.85 2.75 -13.89
N GLU A 226 -40.69 2.34 -15.15
CA GLU A 226 -39.37 1.98 -15.72
C GLU A 226 -38.26 3.03 -15.53
N PRO A 227 -38.47 4.35 -15.70
CA PRO A 227 -37.45 5.37 -15.42
C PRO A 227 -37.08 5.42 -13.95
N ILE A 228 -38.01 5.15 -13.05
CA ILE A 228 -37.79 5.16 -11.59
C ILE A 228 -36.96 3.92 -11.20
N GLU A 229 -37.37 2.76 -11.71
CA GLU A 229 -36.62 1.51 -11.52
C GLU A 229 -35.20 1.62 -12.05
N HIS A 230 -35.00 2.31 -13.16
CA HIS A 230 -33.67 2.53 -13.72
C HIS A 230 -32.76 3.35 -12.78
N ILE A 231 -33.30 4.35 -12.09
CA ILE A 231 -32.57 5.11 -11.08
C ILE A 231 -32.14 4.19 -9.92
N PHE A 232 -33.05 3.36 -9.41
CA PHE A 232 -32.69 2.40 -8.35
C PHE A 232 -31.61 1.43 -8.81
N MET A 233 -31.73 0.91 -10.04
CA MET A 233 -30.73 0.00 -10.60
C MET A 233 -29.33 0.63 -10.73
N ILE A 234 -29.23 1.92 -11.03
CA ILE A 234 -27.93 2.63 -11.05
C ILE A 234 -27.28 2.61 -9.65
N PHE A 235 -28.05 2.87 -8.59
CA PHE A 235 -27.51 2.84 -7.21
C PHE A 235 -27.15 1.42 -6.78
N LEU A 236 -27.97 0.44 -7.09
CA LEU A 236 -27.69 -0.96 -6.76
C LEU A 236 -26.48 -1.49 -7.52
N GLN A 237 -26.34 -1.10 -8.79
CA GLN A 237 -25.14 -1.42 -9.58
C GLN A 237 -23.88 -0.79 -8.97
N ALA A 238 -23.95 0.47 -8.54
CA ALA A 238 -22.84 1.12 -7.85
C ALA A 238 -22.47 0.42 -6.54
N MET A 239 -23.45 -0.08 -5.78
CA MET A 239 -23.20 -0.90 -4.58
C MET A 239 -22.56 -2.25 -4.93
N GLN A 240 -23.04 -2.92 -5.98
CA GLN A 240 -22.48 -4.19 -6.45
C GLN A 240 -21.05 -4.03 -6.94
N ASP A 241 -20.76 -2.94 -7.65
CA ASP A 241 -19.44 -2.64 -8.21
C ASP A 241 -18.50 -1.98 -7.17
N PHE A 242 -18.95 -1.75 -5.92
CA PHE A 242 -18.19 -1.05 -4.90
C PHE A 242 -16.82 -1.69 -4.65
N ALA A 243 -16.78 -3.00 -4.50
CA ALA A 243 -15.52 -3.73 -4.30
C ALA A 243 -14.56 -3.52 -5.49
N ASP A 244 -15.09 -3.59 -6.71
CA ASP A 244 -14.31 -3.38 -7.93
C ASP A 244 -13.82 -1.93 -8.08
N MET A 245 -14.60 -0.95 -7.61
CA MET A 245 -14.21 0.47 -7.63
C MET A 245 -13.03 0.77 -6.71
N PHE A 246 -12.95 0.11 -5.56
CA PHE A 246 -11.84 0.26 -4.60
C PHE A 246 -10.74 -0.77 -4.78
N SER A 247 -10.86 -1.67 -5.74
CA SER A 247 -9.84 -2.66 -6.06
C SER A 247 -8.62 -1.99 -6.69
N ILE A 248 -7.43 -2.40 -6.27
CA ILE A 248 -6.18 -2.04 -6.96
C ILE A 248 -6.11 -2.62 -8.39
N HIS A 249 -7.12 -3.37 -8.79
CA HIS A 249 -7.27 -4.00 -10.11
C HIS A 249 -8.35 -3.35 -10.97
N ALA A 250 -8.96 -2.26 -10.52
CA ALA A 250 -10.06 -1.58 -11.21
C ALA A 250 -9.60 -0.95 -12.55
N LEU A 251 -9.49 -1.75 -13.59
CA LEU A 251 -9.04 -1.33 -14.93
C LEU A 251 -10.13 -0.63 -15.77
N LYS A 252 -11.35 -0.52 -15.28
CA LYS A 252 -12.53 -0.05 -16.04
C LYS A 252 -12.86 1.42 -15.83
N THR A 253 -12.23 2.09 -14.87
CA THR A 253 -12.51 3.48 -14.52
C THR A 253 -11.64 4.44 -15.33
N ASP A 254 -12.07 5.71 -15.41
CA ASP A 254 -11.27 6.78 -15.96
C ASP A 254 -9.92 6.89 -15.21
N PHE A 255 -8.87 7.21 -15.97
CA PHE A 255 -7.50 7.28 -15.45
C PHE A 255 -7.40 8.18 -14.21
N GLU A 256 -7.97 9.38 -14.26
CA GLU A 256 -7.87 10.36 -13.19
C GLU A 256 -8.55 9.88 -11.92
N HIS A 257 -9.73 9.29 -12.04
CA HIS A 257 -10.45 8.70 -10.92
C HIS A 257 -9.68 7.52 -10.30
N TYR A 258 -9.13 6.63 -11.12
CA TYR A 258 -8.34 5.50 -10.63
C TYR A 258 -7.05 5.96 -9.94
N ASN A 259 -6.38 7.00 -10.47
CA ASN A 259 -5.23 7.59 -9.82
C ASN A 259 -5.56 8.19 -8.44
N GLN A 260 -6.72 8.84 -8.31
CA GLN A 260 -7.20 9.36 -7.02
C GLN A 260 -7.43 8.24 -6.00
N ILE A 261 -8.05 7.13 -6.41
CA ILE A 261 -8.26 5.96 -5.53
C ILE A 261 -6.92 5.42 -5.03
N LEU A 262 -5.97 5.18 -5.94
CA LEU A 262 -4.65 4.69 -5.55
C LEU A 262 -3.91 5.66 -4.62
N ASN A 263 -4.04 6.98 -4.83
CA ASN A 263 -3.48 7.99 -3.93
C ASN A 263 -4.13 7.94 -2.56
N GLN A 264 -5.44 7.74 -2.46
CA GLN A 264 -6.14 7.58 -1.19
C GLN A 264 -5.67 6.32 -0.46
N MET A 265 -5.52 5.18 -1.17
CA MET A 265 -5.00 3.95 -0.59
C MET A 265 -3.56 4.12 -0.08
N LEU A 266 -2.69 4.78 -0.84
CA LEU A 266 -1.32 5.10 -0.41
C LEU A 266 -1.32 6.02 0.81
N ALA A 267 -2.17 7.04 0.84
CA ALA A 267 -2.31 7.97 1.95
C ALA A 267 -2.79 7.30 3.24
N MET A 268 -3.63 6.24 3.17
CA MET A 268 -4.01 5.43 4.33
C MET A 268 -2.79 4.85 5.06
N TYR A 269 -1.71 4.60 4.33
CA TYR A 269 -0.44 4.08 4.85
C TYR A 269 0.63 5.17 5.05
N GLY A 270 0.26 6.45 4.93
CA GLY A 270 1.18 7.57 5.10
C GLY A 270 2.21 7.68 3.98
N VAL A 271 1.90 7.20 2.78
CA VAL A 271 2.77 7.25 1.62
C VAL A 271 2.30 8.31 0.64
N GLU A 272 3.19 9.23 0.31
CA GLU A 272 3.01 10.20 -0.77
C GLU A 272 3.84 9.77 -1.99
N PHE A 273 3.18 9.63 -3.13
CA PHE A 273 3.85 9.18 -4.35
C PHE A 273 4.30 10.40 -5.17
N PRO A 274 5.52 10.43 -5.74
CA PRO A 274 6.07 11.60 -6.43
C PRO A 274 5.54 11.72 -7.87
N ASP A 275 4.21 11.86 -8.06
CA ASP A 275 3.54 11.84 -9.36
C ASP A 275 4.15 12.81 -10.36
N ALA A 276 4.44 14.05 -9.94
CA ALA A 276 4.99 15.08 -10.82
C ALA A 276 6.40 14.72 -11.32
N LEU A 277 7.26 14.22 -10.42
CA LEU A 277 8.60 13.77 -10.79
C LEU A 277 8.53 12.54 -11.68
N PHE A 278 7.65 11.58 -11.33
CA PHE A 278 7.45 10.36 -12.12
C PHE A 278 7.07 10.68 -13.57
N LEU A 279 6.07 11.54 -13.76
CA LEU A 279 5.62 11.96 -15.08
C LEU A 279 6.72 12.70 -15.83
N LEU A 280 7.46 13.59 -15.18
CA LEU A 280 8.61 14.29 -15.77
C LEU A 280 9.68 13.30 -16.25
N MET A 281 9.99 12.27 -15.46
CA MET A 281 11.01 11.26 -15.82
C MET A 281 10.61 10.44 -17.04
N HIS A 282 9.33 10.05 -17.11
CA HIS A 282 8.77 9.20 -18.16
C HIS A 282 8.19 9.97 -19.34
N GLU A 283 8.35 11.30 -19.39
CA GLU A 283 7.96 12.12 -20.53
C GLU A 283 8.73 11.68 -21.77
N THR A 284 8.00 11.34 -22.84
CA THR A 284 8.55 10.92 -24.13
C THR A 284 8.17 11.93 -25.20
N ASP A 285 9.08 12.16 -26.15
CA ASP A 285 8.84 13.07 -27.29
C ASP A 285 7.79 12.52 -28.28
N GLU A 286 7.33 11.30 -28.09
CA GLU A 286 6.32 10.67 -28.92
C GLU A 286 4.91 11.11 -28.51
N ALA A 287 4.04 11.34 -29.50
CA ALA A 287 2.69 11.90 -29.36
C ALA A 287 1.68 11.08 -28.50
N ASN A 288 2.14 10.14 -27.71
CA ASN A 288 1.29 9.28 -26.91
C ASN A 288 1.36 9.65 -25.41
N GLU A 289 0.74 10.79 -25.07
CA GLU A 289 0.69 11.33 -23.69
C GLU A 289 0.16 10.35 -22.63
N ARG A 290 -0.51 9.26 -23.02
CA ARG A 290 -1.12 8.30 -22.10
C ARG A 290 -0.17 7.25 -21.53
N VAL A 291 0.96 7.00 -22.18
CA VAL A 291 1.90 5.94 -21.78
C VAL A 291 2.51 6.20 -20.38
N PRO A 292 3.00 7.41 -20.05
CA PRO A 292 3.54 7.71 -18.72
C PRO A 292 2.53 7.47 -17.60
N TYR A 293 1.28 7.79 -17.85
CA TYR A 293 0.20 7.59 -16.87
C TYR A 293 -0.08 6.12 -16.58
N HIS A 294 -0.08 5.25 -17.57
CA HIS A 294 -0.24 3.81 -17.35
C HIS A 294 0.92 3.21 -16.55
N ILE A 295 2.15 3.70 -16.79
CA ILE A 295 3.32 3.28 -16.04
C ILE A 295 3.21 3.73 -14.58
N LEU A 296 2.75 4.96 -14.34
CA LEU A 296 2.50 5.51 -13.00
C LEU A 296 1.50 4.65 -12.21
N LEU A 297 0.35 4.33 -12.81
CA LEU A 297 -0.65 3.49 -12.15
C LEU A 297 -0.09 2.12 -11.80
N ARG A 298 0.65 1.49 -12.71
CA ARG A 298 1.30 0.19 -12.46
C ARG A 298 2.33 0.27 -11.33
N ALA A 299 3.09 1.36 -11.26
CA ALA A 299 4.05 1.58 -10.18
C ALA A 299 3.35 1.71 -8.82
N LYS A 300 2.24 2.45 -8.73
CA LYS A 300 1.43 2.57 -7.52
C LYS A 300 0.82 1.24 -7.08
N VAL A 301 0.22 0.49 -8.00
CA VAL A 301 -0.30 -0.85 -7.72
C VAL A 301 0.81 -1.78 -7.23
N ARG A 302 1.98 -1.74 -7.87
CA ARG A 302 3.14 -2.52 -7.45
C ARG A 302 3.62 -2.13 -6.06
N TYR A 303 3.64 -0.84 -5.76
CA TYR A 303 3.99 -0.33 -4.44
C TYR A 303 3.02 -0.86 -3.38
N LEU A 304 1.72 -0.72 -3.61
CA LEU A 304 0.68 -1.19 -2.69
C LEU A 304 0.78 -2.70 -2.43
N ARG A 305 1.06 -3.51 -3.45
CA ARG A 305 1.22 -4.97 -3.29
C ARG A 305 2.42 -5.37 -2.42
N HIS A 306 3.48 -4.56 -2.44
CA HIS A 306 4.70 -4.82 -1.68
C HIS A 306 4.83 -3.91 -0.46
N LEU A 307 3.75 -3.22 -0.08
CA LEU A 307 3.77 -2.21 0.96
C LEU A 307 4.34 -2.70 2.30
N PRO A 308 3.99 -3.90 2.82
CA PRO A 308 4.56 -4.39 4.08
C PRO A 308 6.09 -4.47 4.06
N GLU A 309 6.67 -4.85 2.92
CA GLU A 309 8.11 -4.95 2.73
C GLU A 309 8.75 -3.57 2.53
N LEU A 310 8.11 -2.71 1.74
CA LEU A 310 8.61 -1.37 1.40
C LEU A 310 8.50 -0.40 2.57
N HIS A 311 7.64 -0.68 3.54
CA HIS A 311 7.54 0.11 4.78
C HIS A 311 8.81 -0.02 5.64
N LEU A 312 9.59 -1.08 5.46
CA LEU A 312 10.93 -1.29 6.04
C LEU A 312 12.02 -0.44 5.35
N HIS A 313 11.70 0.76 4.93
CA HIS A 313 12.58 1.66 4.14
C HIS A 313 13.91 2.04 4.82
N ARG A 314 14.06 1.74 6.11
CA ARG A 314 15.35 1.92 6.81
C ARG A 314 16.37 0.83 6.51
N CYS A 315 15.96 -0.30 5.95
CA CYS A 315 16.83 -1.39 5.53
C CYS A 315 17.30 -1.18 4.09
N GLY A 316 18.58 -1.30 3.81
CA GLY A 316 19.19 -0.95 2.53
C GLY A 316 18.55 -1.57 1.29
N LYS A 317 18.21 -2.85 1.36
CA LYS A 317 17.54 -3.58 0.28
C LYS A 317 16.14 -3.00 -0.03
N TRP A 318 15.33 -2.78 1.02
CA TRP A 318 13.95 -2.31 0.87
C TRP A 318 13.88 -0.83 0.52
N TRP A 319 14.79 -0.01 1.02
CA TRP A 319 14.93 1.38 0.63
C TRP A 319 15.20 1.51 -0.88
N LYS A 320 16.20 0.79 -1.39
CA LYS A 320 16.49 0.78 -2.82
C LYS A 320 15.28 0.38 -3.64
N ARG A 321 14.62 -0.70 -3.25
CA ARG A 321 13.41 -1.21 -3.92
C ARG A 321 12.27 -0.21 -3.91
N ARG A 322 12.08 0.49 -2.78
CA ARG A 322 11.10 1.58 -2.65
C ARG A 322 11.37 2.67 -3.67
N ILE A 323 12.58 3.20 -3.72
CA ILE A 323 12.98 4.24 -4.67
C ILE A 323 12.77 3.78 -6.13
N GLU A 324 13.21 2.58 -6.47
CA GLU A 324 13.04 2.02 -7.82
C GLU A 324 11.56 1.97 -8.24
N ILE A 325 10.67 1.57 -7.37
CA ILE A 325 9.23 1.52 -7.67
C ILE A 325 8.66 2.93 -7.76
N MET A 326 8.99 3.83 -6.82
CA MET A 326 8.46 5.20 -6.79
C MET A 326 8.93 6.05 -7.98
N LEU A 327 10.10 5.76 -8.55
CA LEU A 327 10.60 6.40 -9.75
C LEU A 327 10.25 5.63 -11.04
N GLY A 328 9.58 4.47 -10.93
CA GLY A 328 9.20 3.66 -12.10
C GLY A 328 10.38 3.03 -12.82
N ILE A 329 11.48 2.79 -12.11
CA ILE A 329 12.64 2.11 -12.66
C ILE A 329 12.26 0.62 -12.79
N ALA A 330 12.18 0.13 -14.02
CA ALA A 330 11.72 -1.22 -14.26
C ALA A 330 12.77 -2.24 -13.80
N THR A 331 12.25 -3.31 -13.23
CA THR A 331 13.04 -4.45 -12.77
C THR A 331 12.91 -5.67 -13.68
N SER A 332 12.39 -5.48 -14.91
CA SER A 332 12.37 -6.53 -15.92
C SER A 332 13.75 -6.70 -16.51
N HIS A 333 14.12 -7.94 -16.81
CA HIS A 333 15.43 -8.31 -17.38
C HIS A 333 15.75 -7.59 -18.72
N GLU A 334 14.78 -6.97 -19.34
CA GLU A 334 14.94 -6.28 -20.63
C GLU A 334 15.36 -4.79 -20.48
N GLU A 335 15.23 -4.18 -19.31
CA GLU A 335 15.57 -2.77 -19.07
C GLU A 335 16.78 -2.64 -18.12
N GLN A 336 17.87 -3.32 -18.44
CA GLN A 336 19.13 -3.28 -17.66
C GLN A 336 19.81 -1.89 -17.63
N PHE A 337 19.31 -0.92 -18.40
CA PHE A 337 19.99 0.36 -18.60
C PHE A 337 19.68 1.45 -17.56
N ALA A 338 18.66 1.26 -16.73
CA ALA A 338 18.24 2.26 -15.75
C ALA A 338 18.43 1.80 -14.30
N GLN A 339 19.49 1.06 -14.02
CA GLN A 339 19.74 0.58 -12.65
C GLN A 339 20.39 1.67 -11.81
N MET A 340 19.77 1.98 -10.69
CA MET A 340 20.38 2.75 -9.63
C MET A 340 21.34 1.83 -8.84
N HIS A 341 22.60 2.22 -8.77
CA HIS A 341 23.58 1.56 -7.90
C HIS A 341 23.76 2.42 -6.65
N ALA A 342 23.39 1.88 -5.51
CA ALA A 342 23.58 2.54 -4.23
C ALA A 342 24.52 1.70 -3.35
N LEU A 343 25.52 2.35 -2.80
CA LEU A 343 26.48 1.75 -1.88
C LEU A 343 26.47 2.56 -0.58
N ASP A 344 26.05 1.92 0.50
CA ASP A 344 25.99 2.52 1.83
C ASP A 344 26.97 1.81 2.81
N GLY A 345 27.20 2.40 3.98
CA GLY A 345 27.99 1.81 5.05
C GLY A 345 29.49 1.76 4.79
N VAL A 346 29.98 2.45 3.75
CA VAL A 346 31.40 2.37 3.38
C VAL A 346 32.24 3.36 4.16
N PHE A 347 31.71 4.55 4.46
CA PHE A 347 32.48 5.62 5.07
C PHE A 347 31.67 6.41 6.08
N ILE A 348 32.22 6.51 7.29
CA ILE A 348 31.78 7.47 8.28
C ILE A 348 32.94 8.47 8.43
N GLU A 349 32.82 9.65 7.82
CA GLU A 349 33.68 10.78 8.05
C GLU A 349 32.96 11.79 8.95
N ASN A 350 33.61 12.25 10.00
CA ASN A 350 33.09 13.29 10.90
C ASN A 350 31.71 12.99 11.53
N GLY A 351 31.42 11.73 11.79
CA GLY A 351 30.18 11.29 12.44
C GLY A 351 28.92 11.21 11.55
N PHE A 352 29.04 11.49 10.25
CA PHE A 352 27.94 11.35 9.29
C PHE A 352 28.24 10.23 8.31
N GLY A 353 27.26 9.32 8.16
CA GLY A 353 27.28 8.30 7.12
C GLY A 353 27.09 8.93 5.74
N LYS A 354 27.81 8.46 4.75
CA LYS A 354 27.59 8.81 3.35
C LYS A 354 26.98 7.62 2.61
N ILE A 355 26.05 7.89 1.70
CA ILE A 355 25.54 6.92 0.74
C ILE A 355 25.93 7.38 -0.66
N TYR A 356 26.63 6.54 -1.40
CA TYR A 356 27.07 6.82 -2.76
C TYR A 356 26.08 6.25 -3.76
N ILE A 357 25.53 7.11 -4.61
CA ILE A 357 24.50 6.75 -5.58
C ILE A 357 25.05 7.03 -6.97
N VAL A 358 25.28 5.96 -7.71
CA VAL A 358 25.84 6.02 -9.07
C VAL A 358 24.72 5.74 -10.08
N TRP A 359 24.56 6.63 -11.03
CA TRP A 359 23.52 6.53 -12.05
C TRP A 359 24.00 6.92 -13.44
N SER A 360 23.49 6.24 -14.47
CA SER A 360 23.83 6.59 -15.84
C SER A 360 23.05 7.81 -16.32
N ILE A 361 23.74 8.73 -17.03
CA ILE A 361 23.13 9.90 -17.69
C ILE A 361 22.52 9.56 -19.06
N GLU A 362 22.81 8.39 -19.61
CA GLU A 362 22.44 8.02 -20.98
C GLU A 362 21.05 7.37 -21.07
N THR A 363 20.38 7.20 -19.93
CA THR A 363 19.03 6.64 -19.93
C THR A 363 17.97 7.71 -20.22
N PRO A 364 16.85 7.37 -20.84
CA PRO A 364 15.74 8.30 -21.05
C PRO A 364 15.23 8.95 -19.75
N LEU A 365 15.37 8.25 -18.62
CA LEU A 365 14.92 8.70 -17.30
C LEU A 365 15.83 9.78 -16.69
N THR A 366 17.08 9.89 -17.12
CA THR A 366 18.13 10.72 -16.51
C THR A 366 18.84 11.66 -17.49
N ASN A 367 18.43 11.67 -18.76
CA ASN A 367 19.08 12.40 -19.84
C ASN A 367 19.05 13.93 -19.71
N SER A 368 18.18 14.48 -18.87
CA SER A 368 18.00 15.91 -18.66
C SER A 368 18.49 16.36 -17.28
N PRO A 369 19.17 17.53 -17.16
CA PRO A 369 19.54 18.08 -15.85
C PRO A 369 18.35 18.27 -14.92
N LYS A 370 17.19 18.68 -15.42
CA LYS A 370 15.97 18.87 -14.64
C LYS A 370 15.46 17.54 -14.03
N LYS A 371 15.55 16.44 -14.78
CA LYS A 371 15.19 15.11 -14.28
C LYS A 371 16.14 14.68 -13.17
N ARG A 372 17.45 14.87 -13.34
CA ARG A 372 18.47 14.54 -12.35
C ARG A 372 18.30 15.33 -11.05
N ASP A 373 18.08 16.63 -11.15
CA ASP A 373 17.82 17.50 -10.00
C ASP A 373 16.59 17.06 -9.20
N GLY A 374 15.49 16.74 -9.90
CA GLY A 374 14.29 16.20 -9.26
C GLY A 374 14.54 14.86 -8.55
N ILE A 375 15.33 13.96 -9.14
CA ILE A 375 15.72 12.68 -8.54
C ILE A 375 16.55 12.91 -7.28
N GLU A 376 17.54 13.83 -7.33
CA GLU A 376 18.37 14.14 -6.18
C GLU A 376 17.55 14.68 -4.99
N HIS A 377 16.61 15.60 -5.25
CA HIS A 377 15.70 16.10 -4.20
C HIS A 377 14.87 14.97 -3.60
N PHE A 378 14.22 14.19 -4.43
CA PHE A 378 13.37 13.09 -3.97
C PHE A 378 14.15 12.08 -3.13
N ILE A 379 15.35 11.69 -3.56
CA ILE A 379 16.18 10.74 -2.82
C ILE A 379 16.64 11.33 -1.48
N ARG A 380 16.95 12.63 -1.40
CA ARG A 380 17.29 13.29 -0.14
C ARG A 380 16.14 13.26 0.86
N ASP A 381 14.92 13.50 0.39
CA ASP A 381 13.72 13.47 1.24
C ASP A 381 13.39 12.07 1.75
N GLU A 382 13.70 11.04 0.98
CA GLU A 382 13.47 9.63 1.35
C GLU A 382 14.61 9.01 2.20
N LEU A 383 15.73 9.71 2.40
CA LEU A 383 16.85 9.21 3.20
C LEU A 383 16.68 9.55 4.69
N PRO A 384 17.13 8.65 5.58
CA PRO A 384 17.25 8.97 6.99
C PRO A 384 18.20 10.16 7.21
N ALA A 385 17.86 11.06 8.14
CA ALA A 385 18.60 12.31 8.39
C ALA A 385 20.09 12.16 8.77
N HIS A 386 20.52 10.96 9.15
CA HIS A 386 21.92 10.68 9.47
C HIS A 386 22.78 10.31 8.26
N LEU A 387 22.17 10.20 7.07
CA LEU A 387 22.86 9.86 5.83
C LEU A 387 22.92 11.04 4.88
N VAL A 388 24.09 11.23 4.27
CA VAL A 388 24.33 12.26 3.26
C VAL A 388 24.50 11.59 1.90
N PRO A 389 23.59 11.81 0.95
CA PRO A 389 23.73 11.24 -0.39
C PRO A 389 24.82 11.97 -1.19
N VAL A 390 25.63 11.19 -1.89
CA VAL A 390 26.64 11.68 -2.85
C VAL A 390 26.31 11.07 -4.20
N PHE A 391 25.94 11.92 -5.17
CA PHE A 391 25.49 11.47 -6.48
C PHE A 391 26.62 11.49 -7.50
N TYR A 392 26.76 10.41 -8.24
CA TYR A 392 27.65 10.27 -9.39
C TYR A 392 26.82 10.07 -10.65
N TRP A 393 26.89 11.04 -11.55
CA TRP A 393 26.25 10.99 -12.84
C TRP A 393 27.26 10.63 -13.92
N VAL A 394 27.26 9.36 -14.34
CA VAL A 394 28.30 8.79 -15.20
C VAL A 394 27.71 8.22 -16.50
N THR A 395 28.59 7.81 -17.42
CA THR A 395 28.19 7.06 -18.61
C THR A 395 27.75 5.63 -18.23
N SER A 396 27.03 4.95 -19.12
CA SER A 396 26.55 3.58 -18.86
C SER A 396 27.68 2.60 -18.61
N ASP A 397 28.82 2.74 -19.30
CA ASP A 397 29.99 1.89 -19.13
C ASP A 397 30.60 2.04 -17.72
N LEU A 398 30.76 3.28 -17.26
CA LEU A 398 31.27 3.56 -15.92
C LEU A 398 30.31 3.10 -14.82
N SER A 399 29.02 3.22 -15.05
CA SER A 399 28.01 2.70 -14.10
C SER A 399 28.10 1.19 -13.95
N GLN A 400 28.31 0.45 -15.05
CA GLN A 400 28.53 -0.99 -15.01
C GLN A 400 29.88 -1.38 -14.38
N GLU A 401 30.93 -0.57 -14.61
CA GLU A 401 32.22 -0.77 -13.95
C GLU A 401 32.08 -0.63 -12.43
N PHE A 402 31.36 0.39 -11.96
CA PHE A 402 31.06 0.55 -10.55
C PHE A 402 30.30 -0.65 -9.98
N TYR A 403 29.28 -1.14 -10.68
CA TYR A 403 28.52 -2.30 -10.23
C TYR A 403 29.40 -3.52 -9.97
N ARG A 404 30.36 -3.78 -10.85
CA ARG A 404 31.33 -4.87 -10.69
C ARG A 404 32.31 -4.62 -9.55
N SER A 405 32.71 -3.36 -9.35
CA SER A 405 33.61 -2.98 -8.24
C SER A 405 32.93 -3.05 -6.89
N ALA A 406 31.61 -2.92 -6.83
CA ALA A 406 30.82 -2.95 -5.60
C ALA A 406 30.75 -4.34 -4.91
N GLU A 407 31.29 -5.40 -5.54
CA GLU A 407 31.45 -6.70 -4.89
C GLU A 407 32.43 -6.66 -3.71
N SER A 408 33.38 -5.70 -3.70
CA SER A 408 34.32 -5.45 -2.60
C SER A 408 34.31 -3.98 -2.21
N THR A 409 34.24 -3.71 -0.91
CA THR A 409 34.28 -2.34 -0.36
C THR A 409 35.51 -1.59 -0.80
N GLN A 410 36.68 -2.25 -0.84
CA GLN A 410 37.95 -1.62 -1.21
C GLN A 410 37.98 -1.22 -2.69
N THR A 411 37.53 -2.10 -3.59
CA THR A 411 37.49 -1.81 -5.03
C THR A 411 36.46 -0.72 -5.37
N ALA A 412 35.34 -0.68 -4.65
CA ALA A 412 34.36 0.38 -4.77
C ALA A 412 34.91 1.75 -4.33
N GLN A 413 35.68 1.79 -3.24
CA GLN A 413 36.35 3.00 -2.76
C GLN A 413 37.36 3.53 -3.75
N GLU A 414 38.22 2.67 -4.28
CA GLU A 414 39.22 3.03 -5.30
C GLU A 414 38.54 3.58 -6.57
N TRP A 415 37.38 3.02 -6.92
CA TRP A 415 36.59 3.52 -8.05
C TRP A 415 36.03 4.91 -7.78
N LEU A 416 35.45 5.16 -6.60
CA LEU A 416 34.89 6.46 -6.19
C LEU A 416 35.95 7.54 -6.16
N GLU A 417 37.12 7.28 -5.59
CA GLU A 417 38.26 8.21 -5.53
C GLU A 417 38.76 8.55 -6.93
N LYS A 418 38.87 7.57 -7.83
CA LYS A 418 39.26 7.78 -9.21
C LYS A 418 38.32 8.65 -10.02
N HIS A 419 37.00 8.66 -9.66
CA HIS A 419 35.95 9.29 -10.42
C HIS A 419 35.29 10.48 -9.70
N GLU A 420 35.99 11.11 -8.74
CA GLU A 420 35.46 12.29 -8.01
C GLU A 420 34.97 13.44 -8.92
N ASN A 421 35.48 13.57 -10.13
CA ASN A 421 35.09 14.59 -11.09
C ASN A 421 33.63 14.44 -11.60
N TYR A 422 32.97 13.32 -11.34
CA TYR A 422 31.58 13.05 -11.72
C TYR A 422 30.59 13.29 -10.59
N VAL A 423 31.05 13.78 -9.43
CA VAL A 423 30.20 14.15 -8.30
C VAL A 423 29.32 15.33 -8.68
N SER A 424 28.04 15.24 -8.38
CA SER A 424 27.14 16.38 -8.55
C SER A 424 27.56 17.51 -7.61
N GLU A 425 27.84 18.68 -8.17
CA GLU A 425 28.24 19.89 -7.43
C GLU A 425 27.05 20.57 -6.73
N THR A 426 25.89 19.94 -6.64
CA THR A 426 24.72 20.52 -6.01
C THR A 426 24.95 20.69 -4.50
N LEU A 427 25.69 21.72 -4.14
CA LEU A 427 25.85 22.23 -2.79
C LEU A 427 24.53 22.85 -2.35
N TRP A 428 23.78 22.13 -1.53
CA TRP A 428 22.62 22.70 -0.85
C TRP A 428 23.05 23.18 0.54
N LEU A 429 22.95 24.49 0.73
CA LEU A 429 23.01 25.16 2.03
C LEU A 429 21.66 24.97 2.74
#